data_aba2ed27c931b6a5923bda412258cc30
#
_entry.id   aba2ed27c931b6a5923bda412258cc30
#
_cell.length_a   1.000
_cell.length_b   1.000
_cell.length_c   1.000
_cell.angle_alpha   90.00
_cell.angle_beta   90.00
_cell.angle_gamma   90.00
#
_symmetry.space_group_name_H-M   'P 1'
#
loop_
_entity.id
_entity.type
_entity.pdbx_description
1 polymer ?
#
loop_
_entity_poly.entity_id
_entity_poly.type
_entity_poly.pdbx_seq_one_letter_code
_entity_poly.pdbx_strand_id
1 'polypeptide(L)'
;KQVPNFEIAYFAGGEPLITEEHYMLIDEMIAKNKTDIQLRYNSNISNFKYKKRDIFKLWHHFSKPIEVYASIDHMGDKAEYIRSGTKWKTIETNLKKLKKARNVGFQVNTVYSIFNALTISHFYKYMIDNHFYTPNSPVWTLYNMGSPEHLSVHVLPEDYKVQALEQLHLTIKYMSDLGFKKTHIHQIEMCIPWLNSKHTWHENQLEFKEEIKRIDTLRGEDFMVTFPELGALYKVPKSLRP
;
A
#
# COMPACT_ATOMS: atom_id res chain seq x y z
N LYS A 1 14.35 33.49 -3.47
CA LYS A 1 12.96 33.00 -3.58
C LYS A 1 12.43 32.87 -2.18
N GLN A 2 11.27 33.46 -1.89
CA GLN A 2 10.65 33.33 -0.57
C GLN A 2 10.06 31.91 -0.45
N VAL A 3 10.43 31.16 0.61
CA VAL A 3 9.66 30.02 1.03
C VAL A 3 8.31 30.57 1.50
N PRO A 4 7.19 30.19 0.86
CA PRO A 4 5.88 30.75 1.22
C PRO A 4 5.52 30.44 2.68
N ASN A 5 4.63 31.22 3.26
CA ASN A 5 4.07 30.95 4.58
C ASN A 5 3.02 29.82 4.46
N PHE A 6 3.48 28.57 4.31
CA PHE A 6 2.60 27.42 4.35
C PHE A 6 2.74 26.68 5.68
N GLU A 7 1.63 26.14 6.13
CA GLU A 7 1.55 25.40 7.41
C GLU A 7 1.83 23.91 7.24
N ILE A 8 1.65 23.41 6.02
CA ILE A 8 1.80 21.99 5.67
C ILE A 8 2.63 21.88 4.38
N ALA A 9 3.62 21.01 4.38
CA ALA A 9 4.33 20.57 3.18
C ALA A 9 4.02 19.09 2.93
N TYR A 10 3.37 18.80 1.81
CA TYR A 10 2.97 17.45 1.43
C TYR A 10 3.82 16.95 0.27
N PHE A 11 4.58 15.89 0.53
CA PHE A 11 5.47 15.25 -0.42
C PHE A 11 4.82 13.99 -0.98
N ALA A 12 4.45 14.04 -2.25
CA ALA A 12 3.81 12.96 -2.98
C ALA A 12 4.33 12.90 -4.43
N GLY A 13 4.10 11.75 -5.09
CA GLY A 13 4.57 11.52 -6.46
C GLY A 13 6.00 10.97 -6.52
N GLY A 14 6.19 9.92 -7.31
CA GLY A 14 7.43 9.15 -7.29
C GLY A 14 7.72 8.57 -5.89
N GLU A 15 8.98 8.66 -5.47
CA GLU A 15 9.38 8.33 -4.08
C GLU A 15 10.15 9.54 -3.51
N PRO A 16 9.53 10.39 -2.69
CA PRO A 16 10.14 11.64 -2.25
C PRO A 16 11.43 11.44 -1.43
N LEU A 17 11.52 10.32 -0.70
CA LEU A 17 12.64 10.05 0.21
C LEU A 17 13.94 9.65 -0.50
N ILE A 18 13.95 9.58 -1.84
CA ILE A 18 15.15 9.31 -2.65
C ILE A 18 15.41 10.38 -3.71
N THR A 19 14.80 11.56 -3.60
CA THR A 19 14.99 12.66 -4.54
C THR A 19 15.84 13.78 -3.94
N GLU A 20 16.76 14.36 -4.73
CA GLU A 20 17.63 15.46 -4.28
C GLU A 20 16.81 16.69 -3.91
N GLU A 21 15.80 17.01 -4.71
CA GLU A 21 14.96 18.20 -4.57
C GLU A 21 14.24 18.22 -3.22
N HIS A 22 13.77 17.06 -2.77
CA HIS A 22 13.13 16.91 -1.46
C HIS A 22 14.13 17.31 -0.35
N TYR A 23 15.34 16.75 -0.37
CA TYR A 23 16.33 17.04 0.67
C TYR A 23 16.84 18.48 0.61
N MET A 24 16.97 19.06 -0.59
CA MET A 24 17.32 20.48 -0.73
C MET A 24 16.25 21.38 -0.12
N LEU A 25 14.97 21.07 -0.31
CA LEU A 25 13.88 21.84 0.27
C LEU A 25 13.85 21.72 1.81
N ILE A 26 14.07 20.53 2.35
CA ILE A 26 14.17 20.33 3.82
C ILE A 26 15.34 21.12 4.40
N ASP A 27 16.52 21.07 3.76
CA ASP A 27 17.68 21.83 4.20
C ASP A 27 17.40 23.35 4.16
N GLU A 28 16.73 23.85 3.12
CA GLU A 28 16.33 25.25 3.01
C GLU A 28 15.35 25.68 4.11
N MET A 29 14.35 24.82 4.43
CA MET A 29 13.42 25.08 5.54
C MET A 29 14.16 25.18 6.87
N ILE A 30 15.11 24.29 7.14
CA ILE A 30 15.92 24.30 8.36
C ILE A 30 16.79 25.54 8.41
N ALA A 31 17.50 25.86 7.33
CA ALA A 31 18.38 27.05 7.26
C ALA A 31 17.64 28.38 7.47
N LYS A 32 16.35 28.42 7.08
CA LYS A 32 15.49 29.61 7.24
C LYS A 32 14.67 29.59 8.54
N ASN A 33 14.91 28.66 9.46
CA ASN A 33 14.14 28.47 10.69
C ASN A 33 12.61 28.29 10.44
N LYS A 34 12.24 27.70 9.28
CA LYS A 34 10.84 27.37 8.93
C LYS A 34 10.55 25.91 9.31
N THR A 35 10.69 25.60 10.59
CA THR A 35 10.56 24.25 11.14
C THR A 35 9.26 24.03 11.94
N ASP A 36 8.37 25.02 11.93
CA ASP A 36 6.99 24.95 12.46
C ASP A 36 5.96 24.45 11.44
N ILE A 37 6.45 23.92 10.32
CA ILE A 37 5.66 23.36 9.22
C ILE A 37 5.39 21.88 9.49
N GLN A 38 4.16 21.41 9.27
CA GLN A 38 3.83 20.00 9.30
C GLN A 38 4.29 19.34 7.99
N LEU A 39 5.12 18.30 8.11
CA LEU A 39 5.54 17.51 6.95
C LEU A 39 4.66 16.27 6.81
N ARG A 40 4.19 16.01 5.59
CA ARG A 40 3.39 14.83 5.21
C ARG A 40 4.03 14.13 4.03
N TYR A 41 4.07 12.82 4.07
CA TYR A 41 4.72 12.00 3.05
C TYR A 41 3.80 10.88 2.56
N ASN A 42 3.65 10.74 1.24
CA ASN A 42 3.30 9.47 0.64
C ASN A 42 4.58 8.77 0.19
N SER A 43 4.85 7.58 0.71
CA SER A 43 6.09 6.87 0.45
C SER A 43 5.86 5.36 0.44
N ASN A 44 6.62 4.64 -0.37
CA ASN A 44 6.72 3.18 -0.30
C ASN A 44 7.60 2.72 0.87
N ILE A 45 8.17 3.67 1.61
CA ILE A 45 9.05 3.48 2.77
C ILE A 45 10.24 2.53 2.52
N SER A 46 10.63 2.35 1.26
CA SER A 46 11.76 1.49 0.91
C SER A 46 13.10 2.06 1.40
N ASN A 47 13.17 3.38 1.58
CA ASN A 47 14.41 4.03 1.95
C ASN A 47 14.18 5.27 2.84
N PHE A 48 14.97 5.41 3.90
CA PHE A 48 14.99 6.57 4.79
C PHE A 48 16.32 7.31 4.77
N LYS A 49 17.19 6.94 3.84
CA LYS A 49 18.48 7.59 3.62
C LYS A 49 18.68 7.91 2.15
N TYR A 50 19.13 9.10 1.88
CA TYR A 50 19.53 9.50 0.54
C TYR A 50 20.97 10.04 0.59
N LYS A 51 21.89 9.40 -0.15
CA LYS A 51 23.32 9.66 -0.05
C LYS A 51 23.76 9.55 1.43
N LYS A 52 24.30 10.65 2.00
CA LYS A 52 24.72 10.72 3.42
C LYS A 52 23.65 11.29 4.36
N ARG A 53 22.45 11.62 3.85
CA ARG A 53 21.37 12.25 4.60
C ARG A 53 20.43 11.19 5.16
N ASP A 54 20.15 11.25 6.45
CA ASP A 54 19.20 10.41 7.16
C ASP A 54 17.97 11.26 7.49
N ILE A 55 16.80 10.88 6.95
CA ILE A 55 15.58 11.69 7.09
C ILE A 55 15.14 11.82 8.53
N PHE A 56 15.32 10.80 9.37
CA PHE A 56 14.95 10.89 10.79
C PHE A 56 15.73 11.99 11.51
N LYS A 57 17.00 12.19 11.16
CA LYS A 57 17.81 13.28 11.71
C LYS A 57 17.29 14.65 11.29
N LEU A 58 16.85 14.78 10.04
CA LEU A 58 16.28 16.02 9.52
C LEU A 58 14.91 16.31 10.15
N TRP A 59 14.07 15.29 10.32
CA TRP A 59 12.76 15.44 10.96
C TRP A 59 12.84 15.94 12.41
N HIS A 60 13.95 15.70 13.13
CA HIS A 60 14.13 16.20 14.50
C HIS A 60 14.15 17.75 14.60
N HIS A 61 14.43 18.45 13.49
CA HIS A 61 14.38 19.90 13.47
C HIS A 61 12.94 20.46 13.46
N PHE A 62 11.94 19.64 13.09
CA PHE A 62 10.55 20.10 12.94
C PHE A 62 9.77 19.92 14.24
N SER A 63 9.04 20.99 14.63
CA SER A 63 8.26 21.01 15.88
C SER A 63 6.92 20.30 15.77
N LYS A 64 6.30 20.30 14.56
CA LYS A 64 5.03 19.62 14.32
C LYS A 64 5.25 18.14 14.03
N PRO A 65 4.27 17.26 14.38
CA PRO A 65 4.36 15.83 14.05
C PRO A 65 4.53 15.60 12.55
N ILE A 66 5.44 14.70 12.21
CA ILE A 66 5.62 14.20 10.83
C ILE A 66 4.57 13.13 10.57
N GLU A 67 3.89 13.17 9.44
CA GLU A 67 2.91 12.16 9.03
C GLU A 67 3.43 11.37 7.82
N VAL A 68 3.51 10.05 7.94
CA VAL A 68 3.95 9.15 6.86
C VAL A 68 2.81 8.23 6.46
N TYR A 69 2.36 8.36 5.23
CA TYR A 69 1.39 7.47 4.59
C TYR A 69 2.16 6.39 3.82
N ALA A 70 2.34 5.25 4.47
CA ALA A 70 3.10 4.13 3.92
C ALA A 70 2.23 3.36 2.92
N SER A 71 2.65 3.34 1.66
CA SER A 71 1.94 2.65 0.59
C SER A 71 2.32 1.17 0.57
N ILE A 72 1.47 0.31 1.16
CA ILE A 72 1.70 -1.14 1.31
C ILE A 72 0.42 -1.89 0.99
N ASP A 73 0.46 -2.78 0.00
CA ASP A 73 -0.73 -3.48 -0.48
C ASP A 73 -0.78 -4.95 -0.05
N HIS A 74 0.36 -5.51 0.37
CA HIS A 74 0.50 -6.87 0.88
C HIS A 74 1.81 -7.03 1.68
N MET A 75 2.16 -8.26 2.02
CA MET A 75 3.40 -8.67 2.68
C MET A 75 4.16 -9.70 1.83
N GLY A 76 5.45 -9.90 2.14
CA GLY A 76 6.31 -10.89 1.48
C GLY A 76 6.46 -10.65 -0.02
N ASP A 77 6.58 -11.74 -0.77
CA ASP A 77 6.80 -11.71 -2.22
C ASP A 77 5.66 -11.00 -2.97
N LYS A 78 4.42 -11.10 -2.47
CA LYS A 78 3.28 -10.38 -3.03
C LYS A 78 3.46 -8.86 -2.96
N ALA A 79 3.96 -8.35 -1.83
CA ALA A 79 4.25 -6.92 -1.71
C ALA A 79 5.34 -6.48 -2.71
N GLU A 80 6.38 -7.30 -2.89
CA GLU A 80 7.48 -7.05 -3.83
C GLU A 80 6.99 -7.06 -5.28
N TYR A 81 6.12 -8.00 -5.64
CA TYR A 81 5.50 -8.08 -6.96
C TYR A 81 4.60 -6.88 -7.25
N ILE A 82 3.69 -6.53 -6.32
CA ILE A 82 2.76 -5.40 -6.51
C ILE A 82 3.54 -4.08 -6.62
N ARG A 83 4.58 -3.90 -5.80
CA ARG A 83 5.40 -2.68 -5.77
C ARG A 83 6.84 -2.96 -6.14
N SER A 84 7.07 -3.01 -7.45
CA SER A 84 8.41 -3.25 -8.02
C SER A 84 9.48 -2.35 -7.39
N GLY A 85 10.66 -2.92 -7.18
CA GLY A 85 11.81 -2.21 -6.59
C GLY A 85 11.77 -2.12 -5.07
N THR A 86 10.77 -2.68 -4.41
CA THR A 86 10.74 -2.82 -2.94
C THR A 86 11.21 -4.21 -2.51
N LYS A 87 11.65 -4.32 -1.25
CA LYS A 87 11.97 -5.59 -0.59
C LYS A 87 11.24 -5.64 0.73
N TRP A 88 10.41 -6.67 0.92
CA TRP A 88 9.54 -6.77 2.10
C TRP A 88 10.31 -6.68 3.42
N LYS A 89 11.43 -7.37 3.53
CA LYS A 89 12.27 -7.32 4.73
C LYS A 89 12.73 -5.89 5.06
N THR A 90 12.98 -5.08 4.04
CA THR A 90 13.34 -3.66 4.21
C THR A 90 12.13 -2.85 4.65
N ILE A 91 10.98 -3.04 4.02
CA ILE A 91 9.71 -2.38 4.36
C ILE A 91 9.33 -2.67 5.81
N GLU A 92 9.33 -3.95 6.21
CA GLU A 92 9.04 -4.38 7.58
C GLU A 92 10.00 -3.76 8.61
N THR A 93 11.30 -3.73 8.29
CA THR A 93 12.31 -3.08 9.13
C THR A 93 12.03 -1.59 9.27
N ASN A 94 11.64 -0.94 8.18
CA ASN A 94 11.33 0.48 8.16
C ASN A 94 10.01 0.82 8.87
N LEU A 95 9.00 -0.03 8.80
CA LEU A 95 7.80 0.09 9.64
C LEU A 95 8.16 0.05 11.13
N LYS A 96 9.03 -0.88 11.55
CA LYS A 96 9.52 -0.97 12.93
C LYS A 96 10.27 0.29 13.36
N LYS A 97 11.01 0.95 12.45
CA LYS A 97 11.67 2.24 12.72
C LYS A 97 10.66 3.38 12.89
N LEU A 98 9.68 3.49 11.98
CA LEU A 98 8.61 4.48 12.07
C LEU A 98 7.86 4.38 13.40
N LYS A 99 7.50 3.15 13.81
CA LYS A 99 6.81 2.88 15.08
C LYS A 99 7.58 3.36 16.31
N LYS A 100 8.93 3.36 16.25
CA LYS A 100 9.82 3.78 17.34
C LYS A 100 10.20 5.27 17.28
N ALA A 101 9.96 5.92 16.15
CA ALA A 101 10.39 7.30 15.94
C ALA A 101 9.54 8.26 16.77
N ARG A 102 10.21 9.19 17.46
CA ARG A 102 9.54 10.27 18.18
C ARG A 102 9.00 11.30 17.20
N ASN A 103 7.85 11.86 17.50
CA ASN A 103 7.20 12.89 16.70
C ASN A 103 6.89 12.46 15.25
N VAL A 104 6.77 11.15 15.00
CA VAL A 104 6.41 10.59 13.69
C VAL A 104 5.18 9.71 13.87
N GLY A 105 4.08 10.08 13.23
CA GLY A 105 2.91 9.25 13.04
C GLY A 105 2.98 8.55 11.68
N PHE A 106 2.49 7.33 11.58
CA PHE A 106 2.31 6.70 10.28
C PHE A 106 0.96 5.98 10.19
N GLN A 107 0.46 5.93 8.98
CA GLN A 107 -0.65 5.05 8.61
C GLN A 107 -0.27 4.28 7.35
N VAL A 108 -0.91 3.14 7.14
CA VAL A 108 -0.71 2.36 5.93
C VAL A 108 -1.86 2.61 4.97
N ASN A 109 -1.51 2.96 3.74
CA ASN A 109 -2.45 3.09 2.64
C ASN A 109 -2.35 1.82 1.77
N THR A 110 -3.44 1.11 1.65
CA THR A 110 -3.55 -0.14 0.88
C THR A 110 -4.56 0.06 -0.24
N VAL A 111 -4.23 -0.43 -1.44
CA VAL A 111 -5.17 -0.48 -2.56
C VAL A 111 -5.76 -1.88 -2.66
N TYR A 112 -7.07 -2.00 -2.49
CA TYR A 112 -7.81 -3.25 -2.68
C TYR A 112 -7.96 -3.53 -4.17
N SER A 113 -7.36 -4.62 -4.62
CA SER A 113 -7.22 -4.99 -6.02
C SER A 113 -7.28 -6.51 -6.20
N ILE A 114 -7.23 -6.97 -7.44
CA ILE A 114 -7.18 -8.41 -7.75
C ILE A 114 -6.02 -9.11 -7.02
N PHE A 115 -4.87 -8.43 -6.83
CA PHE A 115 -3.67 -9.01 -6.24
C PHE A 115 -3.79 -9.36 -4.75
N ASN A 116 -4.68 -8.70 -4.02
CA ASN A 116 -4.82 -8.94 -2.58
C ASN A 116 -6.22 -9.41 -2.16
N ALA A 117 -7.19 -9.40 -3.06
CA ALA A 117 -8.59 -9.71 -2.72
C ALA A 117 -8.76 -11.07 -2.06
N LEU A 118 -8.05 -12.11 -2.54
CA LEU A 118 -8.17 -13.47 -2.03
C LEU A 118 -7.31 -13.76 -0.78
N THR A 119 -6.51 -12.80 -0.34
CA THR A 119 -5.57 -12.99 0.77
C THR A 119 -5.48 -11.77 1.69
N ILE A 120 -6.43 -10.85 1.56
CA ILE A 120 -6.47 -9.60 2.34
C ILE A 120 -6.55 -9.88 3.86
N SER A 121 -7.25 -10.93 4.27
CA SER A 121 -7.34 -11.33 5.67
C SER A 121 -5.98 -11.73 6.26
N HIS A 122 -5.14 -12.40 5.47
CA HIS A 122 -3.79 -12.77 5.90
C HIS A 122 -2.90 -11.54 6.08
N PHE A 123 -3.03 -10.55 5.19
CA PHE A 123 -2.30 -9.29 5.31
C PHE A 123 -2.72 -8.50 6.55
N TYR A 124 -4.02 -8.32 6.78
CA TYR A 124 -4.52 -7.63 7.97
C TYR A 124 -4.14 -8.34 9.26
N LYS A 125 -4.28 -9.68 9.28
CA LYS A 125 -3.85 -10.49 10.41
C LYS A 125 -2.36 -10.28 10.71
N TYR A 126 -1.50 -10.33 9.68
CA TYR A 126 -0.07 -10.08 9.83
C TYR A 126 0.21 -8.70 10.42
N MET A 127 -0.44 -7.65 9.91
CA MET A 127 -0.25 -6.27 10.37
C MET A 127 -0.70 -6.08 11.83
N ILE A 128 -1.75 -6.77 12.24
CA ILE A 128 -2.28 -6.74 13.60
C ILE A 128 -1.38 -7.55 14.55
N ASP A 129 -1.02 -8.78 14.21
CA ASP A 129 -0.18 -9.66 15.04
C ASP A 129 1.21 -9.06 15.29
N ASN A 130 1.74 -8.30 14.34
CA ASN A 130 3.00 -7.55 14.49
C ASN A 130 2.81 -6.15 15.08
N HIS A 131 1.60 -5.83 15.56
CA HIS A 131 1.26 -4.55 16.18
C HIS A 131 1.52 -3.32 15.30
N PHE A 132 1.49 -3.46 13.97
CA PHE A 132 1.47 -2.32 13.05
C PHE A 132 0.09 -1.68 12.99
N TYR A 133 -0.96 -2.52 13.11
CA TYR A 133 -2.34 -2.09 13.36
C TYR A 133 -2.75 -2.47 14.79
N THR A 134 -3.39 -1.53 15.49
CA THR A 134 -3.97 -1.79 16.81
C THR A 134 -5.31 -1.08 16.90
N PRO A 135 -6.22 -1.46 17.83
CA PRO A 135 -7.49 -0.76 18.04
C PRO A 135 -7.35 0.76 18.25
N ASN A 136 -6.19 1.19 18.76
CA ASN A 136 -5.87 2.59 19.05
C ASN A 136 -4.94 3.24 18.00
N SER A 137 -4.54 2.51 16.96
CA SER A 137 -3.70 3.08 15.89
C SER A 137 -4.42 4.21 15.16
N PRO A 138 -3.67 5.13 14.52
CA PRO A 138 -4.23 6.01 13.52
C PRO A 138 -4.97 5.22 12.45
N VAL A 139 -5.92 5.88 11.81
CA VAL A 139 -6.70 5.26 10.74
C VAL A 139 -5.76 4.89 9.60
N TRP A 140 -5.73 3.61 9.20
CA TRP A 140 -5.21 3.24 7.89
C TRP A 140 -6.26 3.51 6.83
N THR A 141 -5.89 3.55 5.57
CA THR A 141 -6.84 3.74 4.49
C THR A 141 -6.79 2.57 3.53
N LEU A 142 -7.95 2.00 3.25
CA LEU A 142 -8.13 0.98 2.22
C LEU A 142 -8.87 1.63 1.04
N TYR A 143 -8.19 1.76 -0.09
CA TYR A 143 -8.72 2.34 -1.31
C TYR A 143 -9.14 1.24 -2.27
N ASN A 144 -10.31 1.35 -2.85
CA ASN A 144 -10.72 0.47 -3.93
C ASN A 144 -10.04 0.88 -5.24
N MET A 145 -9.44 -0.07 -5.95
CA MET A 145 -8.83 0.18 -7.25
C MET A 145 -9.89 0.39 -8.32
N GLY A 146 -9.95 1.59 -8.87
CA GLY A 146 -10.85 1.93 -9.98
C GLY A 146 -10.16 1.88 -11.34
N SER A 147 -8.85 2.15 -11.38
CA SER A 147 -8.04 2.14 -12.61
C SER A 147 -6.62 1.69 -12.29
N PRO A 148 -6.00 0.87 -13.15
CA PRO A 148 -6.58 0.30 -14.37
C PRO A 148 -7.64 -0.78 -14.06
N GLU A 149 -8.70 -0.85 -14.86
CA GLU A 149 -9.87 -1.69 -14.58
C GLU A 149 -9.54 -3.19 -14.58
N HIS A 150 -8.63 -3.63 -15.47
CA HIS A 150 -8.18 -5.03 -15.56
C HIS A 150 -7.39 -5.51 -14.33
N LEU A 151 -7.01 -4.63 -13.40
CA LEU A 151 -6.40 -4.96 -12.10
C LEU A 151 -7.36 -4.74 -10.92
N SER A 152 -8.56 -4.23 -11.17
CA SER A 152 -9.61 -4.09 -10.15
C SER A 152 -10.19 -5.45 -9.74
N VAL A 153 -10.78 -5.51 -8.56
CA VAL A 153 -11.54 -6.69 -8.09
C VAL A 153 -12.77 -7.01 -8.97
N HIS A 154 -13.20 -6.06 -9.80
CA HIS A 154 -14.32 -6.25 -10.74
C HIS A 154 -14.03 -7.31 -11.81
N VAL A 155 -12.76 -7.54 -12.10
CA VAL A 155 -12.27 -8.53 -13.05
C VAL A 155 -12.34 -9.97 -12.51
N LEU A 156 -12.55 -10.16 -11.21
CA LEU A 156 -12.68 -11.50 -10.64
C LEU A 156 -13.95 -12.21 -11.16
N PRO A 157 -13.86 -13.48 -11.64
CA PRO A 157 -15.02 -14.33 -11.87
C PRO A 157 -15.84 -14.52 -10.60
N GLU A 158 -17.10 -14.94 -10.74
CA GLU A 158 -18.05 -15.01 -9.63
C GLU A 158 -17.60 -15.91 -8.48
N ASP A 159 -17.05 -17.08 -8.78
CA ASP A 159 -16.50 -18.01 -7.80
C ASP A 159 -15.31 -17.43 -7.02
N TYR A 160 -14.49 -16.55 -7.65
CA TYR A 160 -13.41 -15.81 -6.99
C TYR A 160 -13.94 -14.63 -6.17
N LYS A 161 -15.03 -14.00 -6.60
CA LYS A 161 -15.66 -12.94 -5.80
C LYS A 161 -16.26 -13.49 -4.50
N VAL A 162 -16.83 -14.70 -4.54
CA VAL A 162 -17.29 -15.38 -3.32
C VAL A 162 -16.12 -15.58 -2.35
N GLN A 163 -14.97 -16.05 -2.84
CA GLN A 163 -13.77 -16.21 -2.01
C GLN A 163 -13.25 -14.84 -1.48
N ALA A 164 -13.23 -13.81 -2.33
CA ALA A 164 -12.83 -12.47 -1.91
C ALA A 164 -13.76 -11.89 -0.83
N LEU A 165 -15.06 -12.12 -0.96
CA LEU A 165 -16.06 -11.75 0.05
C LEU A 165 -15.81 -12.45 1.38
N GLU A 166 -15.49 -13.74 1.35
CA GLU A 166 -15.13 -14.50 2.55
C GLU A 166 -13.90 -13.89 3.24
N GLN A 167 -12.87 -13.49 2.49
CA GLN A 167 -11.69 -12.83 3.03
C GLN A 167 -12.01 -11.50 3.72
N LEU A 168 -12.93 -10.71 3.15
CA LEU A 168 -13.40 -9.48 3.79
C LEU A 168 -14.14 -9.78 5.10
N HIS A 169 -15.03 -10.75 5.12
CA HIS A 169 -15.75 -11.16 6.33
C HIS A 169 -14.81 -11.71 7.41
N LEU A 170 -13.81 -12.52 7.05
CA LEU A 170 -12.78 -12.98 7.98
C LEU A 170 -12.01 -11.81 8.59
N THR A 171 -11.67 -10.78 7.79
CA THR A 171 -10.98 -9.58 8.26
C THR A 171 -11.86 -8.80 9.24
N ILE A 172 -13.13 -8.55 8.88
CA ILE A 172 -14.11 -7.85 9.70
C ILE A 172 -14.28 -8.57 11.05
N LYS A 173 -14.49 -9.90 11.01
CA LYS A 173 -14.64 -10.70 12.21
C LYS A 173 -13.39 -10.60 13.11
N TYR A 174 -12.21 -10.83 12.54
CA TYR A 174 -10.96 -10.80 13.29
C TYR A 174 -10.72 -9.44 13.99
N MET A 175 -10.98 -8.35 13.27
CA MET A 175 -10.86 -7.00 13.84
C MET A 175 -11.92 -6.73 14.91
N SER A 176 -13.14 -7.19 14.71
CA SER A 176 -14.24 -7.04 15.69
C SER A 176 -13.94 -7.79 16.98
N ASP A 177 -13.46 -9.03 16.88
CA ASP A 177 -13.10 -9.86 18.03
C ASP A 177 -11.97 -9.22 18.88
N LEU A 178 -11.09 -8.43 18.24
CA LEU A 178 -10.01 -7.69 18.89
C LEU A 178 -10.39 -6.27 19.35
N GLY A 179 -11.63 -5.87 19.21
CA GLY A 179 -12.14 -4.58 19.69
C GLY A 179 -11.72 -3.37 18.86
N PHE A 180 -11.48 -3.55 17.57
CA PHE A 180 -11.23 -2.43 16.66
C PHE A 180 -12.46 -1.51 16.55
N LYS A 181 -12.22 -0.21 16.37
CA LYS A 181 -13.30 0.79 16.24
C LYS A 181 -14.13 0.51 14.98
N LYS A 182 -15.44 0.77 15.04
CA LYS A 182 -16.35 0.66 13.90
C LYS A 182 -15.86 1.43 12.65
N THR A 183 -15.23 2.59 12.84
CA THR A 183 -14.67 3.39 11.75
C THR A 183 -13.55 2.69 11.00
N HIS A 184 -12.76 1.83 11.68
CA HIS A 184 -11.73 1.02 11.04
C HIS A 184 -12.36 -0.14 10.26
N ILE A 185 -13.31 -0.84 10.86
CA ILE A 185 -14.01 -1.96 10.25
C ILE A 185 -14.81 -1.51 9.03
N HIS A 186 -15.45 -0.35 9.12
CA HIS A 186 -16.24 0.22 8.03
C HIS A 186 -15.45 0.37 6.71
N GLN A 187 -14.16 0.63 6.76
CA GLN A 187 -13.34 0.70 5.54
C GLN A 187 -13.28 -0.66 4.82
N ILE A 188 -13.25 -1.77 5.57
CA ILE A 188 -13.31 -3.12 4.98
C ILE A 188 -14.72 -3.41 4.46
N GLU A 189 -15.75 -3.02 5.22
CA GLU A 189 -17.16 -3.18 4.80
C GLU A 189 -17.44 -2.47 3.48
N MET A 190 -16.85 -1.28 3.24
CA MET A 190 -17.01 -0.54 1.98
C MET A 190 -16.40 -1.24 0.77
N CYS A 191 -15.52 -2.22 0.94
CA CYS A 191 -15.02 -3.03 -0.16
C CYS A 191 -16.06 -4.05 -0.66
N ILE A 192 -17.06 -4.42 0.17
CA ILE A 192 -18.10 -5.39 -0.21
C ILE A 192 -19.00 -4.86 -1.34
N PRO A 193 -19.65 -3.69 -1.22
CA PRO A 193 -20.44 -3.14 -2.31
C PRO A 193 -19.58 -2.85 -3.54
N TRP A 194 -18.32 -2.43 -3.35
CA TRP A 194 -17.41 -2.22 -4.47
C TRP A 194 -17.12 -3.51 -5.23
N LEU A 195 -16.76 -4.59 -4.55
CA LEU A 195 -16.51 -5.92 -5.15
C LEU A 195 -17.69 -6.39 -6.03
N ASN A 196 -18.92 -6.12 -5.57
CA ASN A 196 -20.16 -6.58 -6.22
C ASN A 196 -20.73 -5.57 -7.22
N SER A 197 -20.14 -4.37 -7.37
CA SER A 197 -20.75 -3.32 -8.18
C SER A 197 -20.63 -3.56 -9.69
N LYS A 198 -19.63 -4.36 -10.13
CA LYS A 198 -19.41 -4.69 -11.54
C LYS A 198 -18.90 -6.12 -11.71
N HIS A 199 -19.10 -6.69 -12.91
CA HIS A 199 -18.63 -8.00 -13.33
C HIS A 199 -17.98 -7.85 -14.72
N THR A 200 -16.68 -7.62 -14.76
CA THR A 200 -15.97 -7.22 -15.99
C THR A 200 -14.93 -8.27 -16.44
N TRP A 201 -15.05 -9.52 -15.99
CA TRP A 201 -14.13 -10.60 -16.38
C TRP A 201 -14.09 -10.81 -17.89
N HIS A 202 -15.27 -10.89 -18.52
CA HIS A 202 -15.36 -11.18 -19.95
C HIS A 202 -14.69 -10.10 -20.79
N GLU A 203 -14.80 -8.85 -20.38
CA GLU A 203 -14.26 -7.69 -21.08
C GLU A 203 -12.75 -7.51 -20.83
N ASN A 204 -12.30 -7.75 -19.60
CA ASN A 204 -10.95 -7.37 -19.17
C ASN A 204 -9.98 -8.54 -18.98
N GLN A 205 -10.41 -9.81 -19.13
CA GLN A 205 -9.54 -10.97 -18.88
C GLN A 205 -8.33 -11.02 -19.79
N LEU A 206 -8.47 -10.58 -21.03
CA LEU A 206 -7.37 -10.57 -21.99
C LEU A 206 -6.33 -9.54 -21.58
N GLU A 207 -6.77 -8.32 -21.30
CA GLU A 207 -5.89 -7.23 -20.86
C GLU A 207 -5.19 -7.57 -19.54
N PHE A 208 -5.91 -8.20 -18.59
CA PHE A 208 -5.30 -8.72 -17.36
C PHE A 208 -4.16 -9.70 -17.66
N LYS A 209 -4.38 -10.68 -18.53
CA LYS A 209 -3.36 -11.67 -18.87
C LYS A 209 -2.15 -11.07 -19.60
N GLU A 210 -2.41 -10.12 -20.50
CA GLU A 210 -1.35 -9.41 -21.22
C GLU A 210 -0.50 -8.55 -20.27
N GLU A 211 -1.15 -7.85 -19.33
CA GLU A 211 -0.44 -7.06 -18.34
C GLU A 211 0.41 -7.93 -17.40
N ILE A 212 -0.12 -9.05 -16.92
CA ILE A 212 0.66 -9.99 -16.09
C ILE A 212 1.87 -10.52 -16.88
N LYS A 213 1.67 -10.96 -18.13
CA LYS A 213 2.76 -11.41 -18.99
C LYS A 213 3.82 -10.32 -19.19
N ARG A 214 3.38 -9.08 -19.39
CA ARG A 214 4.26 -7.91 -19.54
C ARG A 214 5.09 -7.68 -18.27
N ILE A 215 4.46 -7.73 -17.10
CA ILE A 215 5.12 -7.56 -15.80
C ILE A 215 6.17 -8.66 -15.61
N ASP A 216 5.78 -9.93 -15.74
CA ASP A 216 6.68 -11.07 -15.55
C ASP A 216 7.89 -11.00 -16.50
N THR A 217 7.64 -10.69 -17.78
CA THR A 217 8.71 -10.58 -18.79
C THR A 217 9.68 -9.45 -18.48
N LEU A 218 9.17 -8.26 -18.11
CA LEU A 218 10.01 -7.07 -17.87
C LEU A 218 10.81 -7.16 -16.56
N ARG A 219 10.28 -7.88 -15.57
CA ARG A 219 10.86 -7.92 -14.23
C ARG A 219 11.55 -9.23 -13.89
N GLY A 220 11.39 -10.27 -14.74
CA GLY A 220 11.87 -11.62 -14.44
C GLY A 220 11.15 -12.24 -13.25
N GLU A 221 9.89 -11.88 -13.04
CA GLU A 221 9.02 -12.37 -11.97
C GLU A 221 8.10 -13.48 -12.48
N ASP A 222 7.44 -14.20 -11.57
CA ASP A 222 6.47 -15.26 -11.90
C ASP A 222 5.20 -15.05 -11.08
N PHE A 223 4.16 -14.60 -11.76
CA PHE A 223 2.85 -14.37 -11.16
C PHE A 223 2.26 -15.63 -10.55
N MET A 224 2.38 -16.78 -11.23
CA MET A 224 1.77 -18.03 -10.76
C MET A 224 2.44 -18.58 -9.50
N VAL A 225 3.74 -18.29 -9.33
CA VAL A 225 4.47 -18.63 -8.09
C VAL A 225 4.08 -17.67 -6.97
N THR A 226 3.95 -16.39 -7.28
CA THR A 226 3.64 -15.33 -6.29
C THR A 226 2.17 -15.35 -5.85
N PHE A 227 1.24 -15.62 -6.79
CA PHE A 227 -0.21 -15.63 -6.55
C PHE A 227 -0.83 -16.97 -7.00
N PRO A 228 -0.46 -18.09 -6.34
CA PRO A 228 -0.96 -19.40 -6.75
C PRO A 228 -2.50 -19.50 -6.68
N GLU A 229 -3.15 -18.75 -5.80
CA GLU A 229 -4.61 -18.65 -5.69
C GLU A 229 -5.28 -18.01 -6.91
N LEU A 230 -4.57 -17.21 -7.69
CA LEU A 230 -5.03 -16.60 -8.95
C LEU A 230 -4.53 -17.34 -10.19
N GLY A 231 -3.70 -18.35 -10.02
CA GLY A 231 -3.00 -19.02 -11.13
C GLY A 231 -3.94 -19.60 -12.18
N ALA A 232 -5.14 -20.06 -11.80
CA ALA A 232 -6.12 -20.58 -12.75
C ALA A 232 -6.68 -19.50 -13.68
N LEU A 233 -6.77 -18.25 -13.24
CA LEU A 233 -7.22 -17.10 -14.04
C LEU A 233 -6.21 -16.76 -15.15
N TYR A 234 -4.92 -16.95 -14.85
CA TYR A 234 -3.84 -16.64 -15.79
C TYR A 234 -3.66 -17.75 -16.84
N LYS A 235 -3.93 -19.02 -16.51
CA LYS A 235 -3.78 -20.14 -17.46
C LYS A 235 -4.71 -19.96 -18.66
N VAL A 236 -4.14 -20.01 -19.86
CA VAL A 236 -4.92 -20.11 -21.09
C VAL A 236 -5.45 -21.54 -21.18
N PRO A 237 -6.77 -21.75 -21.31
CA PRO A 237 -7.32 -23.09 -21.56
C PRO A 237 -6.59 -23.75 -22.73
N LYS A 238 -6.28 -25.06 -22.61
CA LYS A 238 -5.59 -25.81 -23.68
C LYS A 238 -6.31 -25.72 -25.04
N SER A 239 -7.64 -25.51 -25.02
CA SER A 239 -8.48 -25.35 -26.21
C SER A 239 -8.28 -24.05 -26.99
N LEU A 240 -7.56 -23.05 -26.43
CA LEU A 240 -7.28 -21.75 -27.06
C LEU A 240 -5.78 -21.54 -27.32
N ARG A 241 -4.96 -22.58 -27.25
CA ARG A 241 -3.57 -22.52 -27.69
C ARG A 241 -3.53 -22.70 -29.20
N PRO A 242 -2.82 -21.85 -29.96
CA PRO A 242 -2.66 -22.01 -31.40
C PRO A 242 -1.94 -23.30 -31.76
#